data_635a8e87ebf2ebc0a630bc793ca907c0
#
_entry.id   635a8e87ebf2ebc0a630bc793ca907c0
#
_cell.length_a   1.000
_cell.length_b   1.000
_cell.length_c   1.000
_cell.angle_alpha   90.00
_cell.angle_beta   90.00
_cell.angle_gamma   90.00
#
_symmetry.space_group_name_H-M   'P 1'
#
loop_
_entity.id
_entity.type
_entity.pdbx_description
1 polymer ?
#
loop_
_entity_poly.entity_id
_entity_poly.type
_entity_poly.pdbx_seq_one_letter_code
_entity_poly.pdbx_strand_id
1 'polypeptide(L)'
;MNRAHAHTRHDDAPHGVHQDHGPDGQAEILDLDAEVLADHLASVTAWLPLAAGPRRIVDLGCGTGAGTFALLDRFPDAHVTAVDASPGHLQHLREKACARGVQERVRTVQADLDSAWPDLGTPDLVWASASMHHMAHPGRTLCAVRDTLAPGGLFAVVELAGFPRFLPEGAPADRPGLEERCHAATDRFHAEHVPHRGADWGPMLTAAGFAIEGERTVSVNIEGSRNEAIGRYALGSLRRIRDTAAVTLSPDDLTALDRLLDTDGPHSILRRDDLVVRTERTVWAARRT
;
A
#
# COMPACT_ATOMS: atom_id res chain seq x y z
N MET A 1 52.16 36.79 -10.15
CA MET A 1 51.31 36.11 -11.13
C MET A 1 50.41 35.13 -10.41
N ASN A 2 49.19 35.62 -10.13
CA ASN A 2 48.17 34.87 -9.38
C ASN A 2 47.30 34.08 -10.38
N ARG A 3 47.22 32.78 -10.23
CA ARG A 3 46.21 31.97 -10.92
C ARG A 3 45.13 31.57 -9.89
N ALA A 4 43.93 32.14 -10.09
CA ALA A 4 42.74 31.81 -9.39
C ALA A 4 42.22 30.43 -9.87
N HIS A 5 41.98 29.52 -8.93
CA HIS A 5 41.25 28.29 -9.18
C HIS A 5 39.75 28.57 -9.05
N ALA A 6 39.03 28.37 -10.14
CA ALA A 6 37.56 28.39 -10.17
C ALA A 6 37.03 27.10 -9.55
N HIS A 7 36.29 27.23 -8.44
CA HIS A 7 35.49 26.15 -7.89
C HIS A 7 34.18 26.09 -8.68
N THR A 8 33.97 25.01 -9.44
CA THR A 8 32.70 24.62 -9.99
C THR A 8 31.80 24.16 -8.84
N ARG A 9 30.72 24.91 -8.64
CA ARG A 9 29.61 24.50 -7.76
C ARG A 9 28.86 23.39 -8.47
N HIS A 10 28.75 22.22 -7.85
CA HIS A 10 27.74 21.23 -8.18
C HIS A 10 26.39 21.78 -7.71
N ASP A 11 25.47 21.94 -8.67
CA ASP A 11 24.07 22.17 -8.38
C ASP A 11 23.49 20.89 -7.76
N ASP A 12 23.23 20.95 -6.45
CA ASP A 12 22.40 19.97 -5.78
C ASP A 12 20.95 20.18 -6.24
N ALA A 13 20.43 19.23 -6.98
CA ALA A 13 19.01 19.14 -7.27
C ALA A 13 18.24 19.00 -5.95
N PRO A 14 17.10 19.69 -5.74
CA PRO A 14 16.35 19.57 -4.52
C PRO A 14 15.75 18.16 -4.41
N HIS A 15 16.20 17.40 -3.42
CA HIS A 15 15.55 16.19 -2.97
C HIS A 15 14.08 16.50 -2.67
N GLY A 16 13.18 15.70 -3.24
CA GLY A 16 11.75 15.89 -3.17
C GLY A 16 11.27 16.13 -1.74
N VAL A 17 10.42 17.12 -1.58
CA VAL A 17 9.74 17.48 -0.33
C VAL A 17 8.79 16.32 0.02
N HIS A 18 9.27 15.33 0.77
CA HIS A 18 8.41 14.47 1.55
C HIS A 18 7.83 15.36 2.65
N GLN A 19 6.63 15.90 2.44
CA GLN A 19 5.89 16.55 3.51
C GLN A 19 5.49 15.47 4.52
N ASP A 20 6.02 15.67 5.69
CA ASP A 20 6.06 14.85 6.87
C ASP A 20 4.65 14.73 7.49
N HIS A 21 3.84 13.79 6.97
CA HIS A 21 2.92 13.12 7.87
C HIS A 21 3.82 12.22 8.71
N GLY A 22 4.04 12.55 9.98
CA GLY A 22 4.92 11.78 10.82
C GLY A 22 4.65 10.28 10.66
N PRO A 23 5.65 9.41 10.81
CA PRO A 23 5.53 7.95 10.59
C PRO A 23 4.29 7.33 11.25
N ASP A 24 3.76 7.96 12.27
CA ASP A 24 2.55 7.53 12.99
C ASP A 24 1.26 7.71 12.17
N GLY A 25 1.11 8.79 11.39
CA GLY A 25 -0.10 9.02 10.59
C GLY A 25 -0.25 8.05 9.41
N GLN A 26 0.86 7.63 8.80
CA GLN A 26 0.83 6.61 7.74
C GLN A 26 0.50 5.24 8.31
N ALA A 27 1.08 4.89 9.46
CA ALA A 27 0.81 3.63 10.13
C ALA A 27 -0.66 3.49 10.51
N GLU A 28 -1.30 4.58 11.00
CA GLU A 28 -2.72 4.58 11.32
C GLU A 28 -3.59 4.31 10.08
N ILE A 29 -3.29 4.93 8.93
CA ILE A 29 -4.03 4.68 7.68
C ILE A 29 -3.90 3.23 7.25
N LEU A 30 -2.70 2.63 7.34
CA LEU A 30 -2.48 1.22 7.01
C LEU A 30 -3.26 0.29 7.95
N ASP A 31 -3.37 0.64 9.21
CA ASP A 31 -4.11 -0.14 10.20
C ASP A 31 -5.62 -0.07 9.96
N LEU A 32 -6.13 1.10 9.63
CA LEU A 32 -7.54 1.30 9.30
C LEU A 32 -7.90 0.61 7.98
N ASP A 33 -7.02 0.64 6.96
CA ASP A 33 -7.18 -0.15 5.72
C ASP A 33 -7.28 -1.63 6.05
N ALA A 34 -6.37 -2.15 6.89
CA ALA A 34 -6.36 -3.55 7.31
C ALA A 34 -7.62 -3.94 8.09
N GLU A 35 -8.12 -3.10 8.99
CA GLU A 35 -9.33 -3.32 9.77
C GLU A 35 -10.57 -3.33 8.87
N VAL A 36 -10.75 -2.30 8.05
CA VAL A 36 -11.92 -2.13 7.20
C VAL A 36 -11.99 -3.17 6.09
N LEU A 37 -10.83 -3.59 5.56
CA LEU A 37 -10.73 -4.55 4.46
C LEU A 37 -10.35 -5.97 4.91
N ALA A 38 -10.51 -6.31 6.19
CA ALA A 38 -10.10 -7.61 6.75
C ALA A 38 -10.71 -8.79 6.00
N ASP A 39 -12.03 -8.79 5.75
CA ASP A 39 -12.74 -9.85 5.03
C ASP A 39 -12.26 -9.96 3.58
N HIS A 40 -11.97 -8.82 2.95
CA HIS A 40 -11.41 -8.77 1.61
C HIS A 40 -10.05 -9.45 1.56
N LEU A 41 -9.16 -9.11 2.50
CA LEU A 41 -7.81 -9.68 2.58
C LEU A 41 -7.86 -11.19 2.87
N ALA A 42 -8.77 -11.63 3.75
CA ALA A 42 -9.04 -13.04 4.00
C ALA A 42 -9.51 -13.77 2.72
N SER A 43 -10.41 -13.17 1.94
CA SER A 43 -10.88 -13.71 0.65
C SER A 43 -9.72 -13.84 -0.36
N VAL A 44 -8.83 -12.85 -0.42
CA VAL A 44 -7.66 -12.89 -1.31
C VAL A 44 -6.70 -14.00 -0.91
N THR A 45 -6.34 -14.10 0.37
CA THR A 45 -5.45 -15.17 0.84
C THR A 45 -6.07 -16.56 0.63
N ALA A 46 -7.38 -16.71 0.82
CA ALA A 46 -8.09 -17.97 0.59
C ALA A 46 -8.11 -18.41 -0.89
N TRP A 47 -8.09 -17.46 -1.82
CA TRP A 47 -8.10 -17.72 -3.26
C TRP A 47 -6.77 -18.22 -3.81
N LEU A 48 -5.64 -18.01 -3.12
CA LEU A 48 -4.33 -18.41 -3.62
C LEU A 48 -4.29 -19.89 -4.01
N PRO A 49 -3.76 -20.26 -5.21
CA PRO A 49 -3.72 -21.62 -5.72
C PRO A 49 -2.59 -22.45 -5.06
N LEU A 50 -2.74 -22.72 -3.77
CA LEU A 50 -1.79 -23.46 -2.95
C LEU A 50 -2.37 -24.84 -2.61
N ALA A 51 -1.78 -25.90 -3.17
CA ALA A 51 -2.19 -27.27 -2.89
C ALA A 51 -1.84 -27.72 -1.45
N ALA A 52 -0.76 -27.16 -0.89
CA ALA A 52 -0.34 -27.34 0.50
C ALA A 52 -0.03 -26.00 1.12
N GLY A 53 -0.18 -25.88 2.43
CA GLY A 53 0.18 -24.66 3.15
C GLY A 53 1.68 -24.37 3.05
N PRO A 54 2.08 -23.14 2.70
CA PRO A 54 3.47 -22.73 2.72
C PRO A 54 3.98 -22.71 4.17
N ARG A 55 5.23 -23.10 4.37
CA ARG A 55 5.86 -23.03 5.70
C ARG A 55 6.74 -21.81 5.85
N ARG A 56 7.33 -21.33 4.78
CA ARG A 56 8.19 -20.16 4.73
C ARG A 56 7.57 -19.14 3.78
N ILE A 57 7.18 -18.02 4.36
CA ILE A 57 6.55 -16.92 3.64
C ILE A 57 7.43 -15.69 3.76
N VAL A 58 7.55 -14.92 2.69
CA VAL A 58 8.12 -13.58 2.70
C VAL A 58 7.02 -12.58 2.36
N ASP A 59 6.86 -11.54 3.18
CA ASP A 59 5.94 -10.41 2.95
C ASP A 59 6.78 -9.18 2.59
N LEU A 60 6.74 -8.76 1.32
CA LEU A 60 7.54 -7.66 0.77
C LEU A 60 6.76 -6.34 0.84
N GLY A 61 7.35 -5.34 1.50
CA GLY A 61 6.67 -4.08 1.80
C GLY A 61 5.51 -4.33 2.77
N CYS A 62 5.82 -5.03 3.87
CA CYS A 62 4.82 -5.54 4.81
C CYS A 62 4.03 -4.44 5.54
N GLY A 63 4.49 -3.18 5.50
CA GLY A 63 3.89 -2.09 6.25
C GLY A 63 3.74 -2.44 7.74
N THR A 64 2.58 -2.16 8.30
CA THR A 64 2.25 -2.49 9.69
C THR A 64 1.77 -3.93 9.91
N GLY A 65 1.86 -4.80 8.87
CA GLY A 65 1.70 -6.25 8.99
C GLY A 65 0.34 -6.80 8.56
N ALA A 66 -0.50 -6.06 7.84
CA ALA A 66 -1.80 -6.54 7.38
C ALA A 66 -1.69 -7.89 6.63
N GLY A 67 -0.82 -7.96 5.61
CA GLY A 67 -0.54 -9.18 4.84
C GLY A 67 0.05 -10.28 5.73
N THR A 68 1.06 -9.93 6.54
CA THR A 68 1.72 -10.85 7.47
C THR A 68 0.72 -11.58 8.35
N PHE A 69 -0.20 -10.85 9.01
CA PHE A 69 -1.16 -11.47 9.92
C PHE A 69 -2.24 -12.26 9.19
N ALA A 70 -2.75 -11.78 8.06
CA ALA A 70 -3.71 -12.54 7.25
C ALA A 70 -3.14 -13.88 6.76
N LEU A 71 -1.84 -13.91 6.40
CA LEU A 71 -1.13 -15.12 6.00
C LEU A 71 -0.93 -16.08 7.19
N LEU A 72 -0.60 -15.56 8.38
CA LEU A 72 -0.47 -16.36 9.59
C LEU A 72 -1.80 -16.94 10.07
N ASP A 73 -2.90 -16.21 9.90
CA ASP A 73 -4.25 -16.70 10.21
C ASP A 73 -4.67 -17.80 9.23
N ARG A 74 -4.33 -17.67 7.96
CA ARG A 74 -4.60 -18.66 6.91
C ARG A 74 -3.73 -19.91 7.04
N PHE A 75 -2.45 -19.75 7.44
CA PHE A 75 -1.45 -20.80 7.49
C PHE A 75 -0.82 -20.89 8.90
N PRO A 76 -1.47 -21.58 9.84
CA PRO A 76 -1.07 -21.59 11.25
C PRO A 76 0.32 -22.17 11.50
N ASP A 77 0.84 -23.01 10.60
CA ASP A 77 2.19 -23.62 10.70
C ASP A 77 3.28 -22.80 9.98
N ALA A 78 2.91 -21.65 9.37
CA ALA A 78 3.84 -20.83 8.64
C ALA A 78 4.67 -19.91 9.54
N HIS A 79 5.88 -19.59 9.05
CA HIS A 79 6.72 -18.51 9.55
C HIS A 79 6.83 -17.45 8.46
N VAL A 80 6.67 -16.19 8.84
CA VAL A 80 6.72 -15.05 7.91
C VAL A 80 7.97 -14.22 8.17
N THR A 81 8.74 -13.97 7.11
CA THR A 81 9.75 -12.91 7.09
C THR A 81 9.13 -11.66 6.49
N ALA A 82 8.87 -10.67 7.32
CA ALA A 82 8.26 -9.39 6.97
C ALA A 82 9.35 -8.37 6.64
N VAL A 83 9.34 -7.84 5.42
CA VAL A 83 10.36 -6.93 4.89
C VAL A 83 9.74 -5.56 4.64
N ASP A 84 10.35 -4.50 5.16
CA ASP A 84 9.95 -3.12 4.90
C ASP A 84 11.16 -2.18 5.01
N ALA A 85 11.14 -1.07 4.29
CA ALA A 85 12.18 -0.05 4.40
C ALA A 85 12.03 0.80 5.68
N SER A 86 10.78 0.96 6.17
CA SER A 86 10.45 1.79 7.32
C SER A 86 10.69 1.05 8.64
N PRO A 87 11.63 1.50 9.50
CA PRO A 87 11.82 0.93 10.83
C PRO A 87 10.59 1.13 11.73
N GLY A 88 9.81 2.21 11.52
CA GLY A 88 8.56 2.48 12.24
C GLY A 88 7.49 1.44 11.93
N HIS A 89 7.26 1.10 10.66
CA HIS A 89 6.34 0.04 10.27
C HIS A 89 6.72 -1.30 10.90
N LEU A 90 7.99 -1.66 10.84
CA LEU A 90 8.47 -2.91 11.44
C LEU A 90 8.35 -2.92 12.97
N GLN A 91 8.46 -1.77 13.62
CA GLN A 91 8.22 -1.66 15.07
C GLN A 91 6.74 -1.92 15.39
N HIS A 92 5.81 -1.27 14.68
CA HIS A 92 4.36 -1.50 14.85
C HIS A 92 3.98 -2.96 14.58
N LEU A 93 4.56 -3.56 13.53
CA LEU A 93 4.34 -4.98 13.23
C LEU A 93 4.80 -5.88 14.38
N ARG A 94 6.00 -5.65 14.97
CA ARG A 94 6.49 -6.42 16.11
C ARG A 94 5.61 -6.29 17.34
N GLU A 95 5.13 -5.09 17.65
CA GLU A 95 4.22 -4.84 18.76
C GLU A 95 2.91 -5.60 18.59
N LYS A 96 2.32 -5.58 17.40
CA LYS A 96 1.13 -6.37 17.06
C LYS A 96 1.39 -7.87 17.11
N ALA A 97 2.54 -8.34 16.63
CA ALA A 97 2.91 -9.76 16.71
C ALA A 97 3.00 -10.24 18.16
N CYS A 98 3.59 -9.43 19.06
CA CYS A 98 3.60 -9.69 20.50
C CYS A 98 2.18 -9.71 21.08
N ALA A 99 1.35 -8.70 20.78
CA ALA A 99 -0.03 -8.61 21.26
C ALA A 99 -0.89 -9.80 20.82
N ARG A 100 -0.62 -10.36 19.62
CA ARG A 100 -1.30 -11.55 19.06
C ARG A 100 -0.67 -12.88 19.49
N GLY A 101 0.45 -12.86 20.22
CA GLY A 101 1.16 -14.08 20.66
C GLY A 101 1.80 -14.87 19.50
N VAL A 102 2.15 -14.21 18.39
CA VAL A 102 2.72 -14.84 17.18
C VAL A 102 4.15 -14.41 16.89
N GLN A 103 4.81 -13.70 17.81
CA GLN A 103 6.15 -13.14 17.63
C GLN A 103 7.21 -14.17 17.22
N GLU A 104 7.10 -15.43 17.69
CA GLU A 104 8.03 -16.51 17.34
C GLU A 104 7.90 -16.97 15.87
N ARG A 105 6.78 -16.63 15.21
CA ARG A 105 6.52 -16.95 13.80
C ARG A 105 6.77 -15.78 12.86
N VAL A 106 7.21 -14.63 13.39
CA VAL A 106 7.47 -13.41 12.61
C VAL A 106 8.90 -12.97 12.77
N ARG A 107 9.63 -12.94 11.67
CA ARG A 107 10.95 -12.31 11.56
C ARG A 107 10.81 -11.01 10.79
N THR A 108 11.34 -9.91 11.30
CA THR A 108 11.37 -8.63 10.57
C THR A 108 12.75 -8.37 9.97
N VAL A 109 12.77 -7.85 8.75
CA VAL A 109 14.00 -7.46 8.03
C VAL A 109 13.81 -6.03 7.51
N GLN A 110 14.65 -5.11 7.96
CA GLN A 110 14.66 -3.76 7.38
C GLN A 110 15.50 -3.78 6.11
N ALA A 111 14.89 -3.49 4.97
CA ALA A 111 15.59 -3.38 3.70
C ALA A 111 14.85 -2.45 2.73
N ASP A 112 15.63 -1.65 2.02
CA ASP A 112 15.19 -0.98 0.80
C ASP A 112 15.51 -1.91 -0.39
N LEU A 113 14.44 -2.45 -0.99
CA LEU A 113 14.54 -3.47 -2.05
C LEU A 113 15.06 -2.90 -3.38
N ASP A 114 15.02 -1.58 -3.59
CA ASP A 114 15.65 -0.94 -4.74
C ASP A 114 17.17 -0.80 -4.56
N SER A 115 17.64 -0.72 -3.32
CA SER A 115 19.06 -0.56 -3.01
C SER A 115 19.79 -1.90 -2.92
N ALA A 116 19.27 -2.84 -2.10
CA ALA A 116 19.89 -4.14 -1.88
C ALA A 116 18.86 -5.22 -1.56
N TRP A 117 19.02 -6.40 -2.20
CA TRP A 117 18.21 -7.57 -1.92
C TRP A 117 18.75 -8.31 -0.69
N PRO A 118 17.98 -8.44 0.40
CA PRO A 118 18.44 -9.13 1.60
C PRO A 118 18.42 -10.66 1.44
N ASP A 119 19.10 -11.38 2.34
CA ASP A 119 18.97 -12.83 2.42
C ASP A 119 17.63 -13.20 3.06
N LEU A 120 16.73 -13.72 2.25
CA LEU A 120 15.38 -14.14 2.62
C LEU A 120 15.21 -15.67 2.66
N GLY A 121 16.31 -16.40 2.48
CA GLY A 121 16.30 -17.86 2.37
C GLY A 121 15.59 -18.31 1.08
N THR A 122 14.84 -19.42 1.19
CA THR A 122 14.12 -20.01 0.05
C THR A 122 12.65 -20.18 0.43
N PRO A 123 11.81 -19.14 0.30
CA PRO A 123 10.40 -19.18 0.70
C PRO A 123 9.56 -20.01 -0.27
N ASP A 124 8.47 -20.57 0.26
CA ASP A 124 7.46 -21.31 -0.52
C ASP A 124 6.44 -20.34 -1.13
N LEU A 125 6.23 -19.19 -0.46
CA LEU A 125 5.35 -18.11 -0.88
C LEU A 125 6.07 -16.76 -0.67
N VAL A 126 6.07 -15.93 -1.69
CA VAL A 126 6.33 -14.49 -1.56
C VAL A 126 5.00 -13.77 -1.76
N TRP A 127 4.73 -12.82 -0.90
CA TRP A 127 3.55 -11.95 -0.92
C TRP A 127 3.99 -10.50 -1.04
N ALA A 128 3.31 -9.73 -1.86
CA ALA A 128 3.48 -8.29 -1.95
C ALA A 128 2.10 -7.65 -2.13
N SER A 129 1.70 -6.80 -1.19
CA SER A 129 0.40 -6.13 -1.24
C SER A 129 0.55 -4.63 -1.15
N ALA A 130 0.08 -3.92 -2.18
CA ALA A 130 0.17 -2.46 -2.31
C ALA A 130 1.61 -1.94 -2.11
N SER A 131 2.61 -2.66 -2.61
CA SER A 131 4.03 -2.37 -2.38
C SER A 131 4.87 -2.39 -3.65
N MET A 132 4.53 -3.22 -4.64
CA MET A 132 5.33 -3.36 -5.86
C MET A 132 5.34 -2.09 -6.71
N HIS A 133 4.27 -1.29 -6.67
CA HIS A 133 4.19 -0.03 -7.40
C HIS A 133 5.18 1.04 -6.90
N HIS A 134 5.79 0.86 -5.73
CA HIS A 134 6.83 1.74 -5.21
C HIS A 134 8.24 1.41 -5.75
N MET A 135 8.43 0.25 -6.38
CA MET A 135 9.75 -0.17 -6.88
C MET A 135 10.19 0.70 -8.05
N ALA A 136 11.38 1.30 -7.93
CA ALA A 136 11.98 2.09 -9.01
C ALA A 136 12.33 1.23 -10.22
N HIS A 137 12.71 -0.04 -9.97
CA HIS A 137 13.10 -1.01 -10.99
C HIS A 137 12.34 -2.34 -10.85
N PRO A 138 11.02 -2.37 -11.10
CA PRO A 138 10.18 -3.53 -10.83
C PRO A 138 10.67 -4.81 -11.52
N GLY A 139 11.22 -4.74 -12.74
CA GLY A 139 11.78 -5.90 -13.42
C GLY A 139 12.96 -6.55 -12.67
N ARG A 140 13.83 -5.74 -12.02
CA ARG A 140 14.91 -6.27 -11.18
C ARG A 140 14.34 -6.96 -9.93
N THR A 141 13.38 -6.32 -9.28
CA THR A 141 12.71 -6.88 -8.09
C THR A 141 12.01 -8.19 -8.42
N LEU A 142 11.28 -8.27 -9.54
CA LEU A 142 10.62 -9.49 -9.99
C LEU A 142 11.62 -10.64 -10.26
N CYS A 143 12.75 -10.35 -10.90
CA CYS A 143 13.82 -11.34 -11.08
C CYS A 143 14.40 -11.81 -9.73
N ALA A 144 14.65 -10.90 -8.80
CA ALA A 144 15.15 -11.23 -7.46
C ALA A 144 14.15 -12.10 -6.66
N VAL A 145 12.85 -11.80 -6.74
CA VAL A 145 11.78 -12.63 -6.16
C VAL A 145 11.81 -14.04 -6.76
N ARG A 146 11.86 -14.17 -8.10
CA ARG A 146 11.90 -15.46 -8.78
C ARG A 146 13.11 -16.29 -8.31
N ASP A 147 14.28 -15.67 -8.24
CA ASP A 147 15.51 -16.36 -7.89
C ASP A 147 15.54 -16.77 -6.39
N THR A 148 14.83 -16.04 -5.54
CA THR A 148 14.69 -16.31 -4.10
C THR A 148 13.69 -17.44 -3.81
N LEU A 149 12.55 -17.49 -4.53
CA LEU A 149 11.50 -18.49 -4.33
C LEU A 149 12.03 -19.92 -4.46
N ALA A 150 11.47 -20.85 -3.69
CA ALA A 150 11.67 -22.27 -3.91
C ALA A 150 11.21 -22.68 -5.32
N PRO A 151 11.80 -23.75 -5.93
CA PRO A 151 11.26 -24.31 -7.17
C PRO A 151 9.78 -24.65 -7.01
N GLY A 152 8.94 -24.17 -7.93
CA GLY A 152 7.48 -24.29 -7.83
C GLY A 152 6.83 -23.40 -6.74
N GLY A 153 7.58 -22.50 -6.12
CA GLY A 153 7.05 -21.51 -5.17
C GLY A 153 6.13 -20.50 -5.84
N LEU A 154 5.24 -19.90 -5.06
CA LEU A 154 4.24 -18.94 -5.53
C LEU A 154 4.65 -17.50 -5.19
N PHE A 155 4.49 -16.59 -6.12
CA PHE A 155 4.50 -15.16 -5.88
C PHE A 155 3.07 -14.62 -6.01
N ALA A 156 2.54 -14.04 -4.95
CA ALA A 156 1.24 -13.37 -4.95
C ALA A 156 1.44 -11.86 -4.92
N VAL A 157 0.99 -11.18 -5.95
CA VAL A 157 1.00 -9.72 -6.06
C VAL A 157 -0.42 -9.22 -5.92
N VAL A 158 -0.66 -8.28 -5.01
CA VAL A 158 -1.95 -7.62 -4.79
C VAL A 158 -1.75 -6.13 -4.96
N GLU A 159 -2.35 -5.54 -5.99
CA GLU A 159 -2.13 -4.13 -6.29
C GLU A 159 -3.42 -3.32 -6.41
N LEU A 160 -3.29 -2.04 -6.11
CA LEU A 160 -4.38 -1.08 -6.09
C LEU A 160 -4.65 -0.58 -7.51
N ALA A 161 -5.91 -0.59 -7.95
CA ALA A 161 -6.34 0.13 -9.16
C ALA A 161 -6.32 1.65 -8.94
N GLY A 162 -6.55 2.09 -7.70
CA GLY A 162 -6.56 3.50 -7.29
C GLY A 162 -6.73 3.63 -5.78
N PHE A 163 -6.78 4.86 -5.29
CA PHE A 163 -7.08 5.11 -3.88
C PHE A 163 -8.54 4.83 -3.54
N PRO A 164 -8.84 4.40 -2.30
CA PRO A 164 -10.21 4.23 -1.83
C PRO A 164 -11.01 5.53 -1.92
N ARG A 165 -12.30 5.40 -2.21
CA ARG A 165 -13.28 6.48 -2.21
C ARG A 165 -14.24 6.29 -1.05
N PHE A 166 -14.64 7.41 -0.43
CA PHE A 166 -15.39 7.39 0.81
C PHE A 166 -16.72 8.12 0.75
N LEU A 167 -16.87 9.07 -0.19
CA LEU A 167 -18.10 9.82 -0.32
C LEU A 167 -19.07 9.12 -1.27
N PRO A 168 -20.39 9.16 -1.00
CA PRO A 168 -21.38 8.78 -1.97
C PRO A 168 -21.27 9.60 -3.25
N GLU A 169 -21.76 9.07 -4.35
CA GLU A 169 -21.84 9.81 -5.61
C GLU A 169 -22.65 11.09 -5.44
N GLY A 170 -22.07 12.21 -5.88
CA GLY A 170 -22.70 13.52 -5.74
C GLY A 170 -22.53 14.21 -4.37
N ALA A 171 -21.84 13.59 -3.41
CA ALA A 171 -21.55 14.23 -2.13
C ALA A 171 -20.21 15.02 -2.18
N PRO A 172 -20.05 16.09 -1.37
CA PRO A 172 -21.13 16.76 -0.62
C PRO A 172 -22.08 17.53 -1.57
N ALA A 173 -23.32 17.73 -1.17
CA ALA A 173 -24.37 18.31 -2.03
C ALA A 173 -24.05 19.74 -2.50
N ASP A 174 -23.32 20.52 -1.70
CA ASP A 174 -22.88 21.89 -2.01
C ASP A 174 -21.64 21.91 -2.95
N ARG A 175 -20.98 20.75 -3.15
CA ARG A 175 -19.81 20.62 -4.05
C ARG A 175 -19.77 19.23 -4.71
N PRO A 176 -20.76 18.87 -5.57
CA PRO A 176 -20.81 17.55 -6.21
C PRO A 176 -19.53 17.21 -6.98
N GLY A 177 -19.08 15.95 -6.89
CA GLY A 177 -17.86 15.48 -7.55
C GLY A 177 -16.56 15.99 -6.93
N LEU A 178 -16.58 16.47 -5.68
CA LEU A 178 -15.38 16.94 -4.99
C LEU A 178 -14.32 15.83 -4.90
N GLU A 179 -14.72 14.62 -4.45
CA GLU A 179 -13.78 13.51 -4.29
C GLU A 179 -13.13 13.10 -5.62
N GLU A 180 -13.89 13.06 -6.71
CA GLU A 180 -13.36 12.78 -8.06
C GLU A 180 -12.29 13.79 -8.48
N ARG A 181 -12.54 15.09 -8.22
CA ARG A 181 -11.56 16.13 -8.56
C ARG A 181 -10.32 16.04 -7.67
N CYS A 182 -10.49 15.70 -6.40
CA CYS A 182 -9.36 15.46 -5.49
C CYS A 182 -8.50 14.29 -5.98
N HIS A 183 -9.11 13.17 -6.35
CA HIS A 183 -8.40 12.03 -6.92
C HIS A 183 -7.70 12.38 -8.23
N ALA A 184 -8.40 13.05 -9.16
CA ALA A 184 -7.79 13.47 -10.44
C ALA A 184 -6.61 14.42 -10.26
N ALA A 185 -6.62 15.24 -9.21
CA ALA A 185 -5.49 16.11 -8.87
C ALA A 185 -4.28 15.31 -8.35
N THR A 186 -4.52 14.29 -7.51
CA THR A 186 -3.47 13.42 -6.99
C THR A 186 -2.95 12.43 -8.03
N ASP A 187 -3.78 11.94 -8.94
CA ASP A 187 -3.39 10.99 -9.99
C ASP A 187 -2.29 11.57 -10.90
N ARG A 188 -2.35 12.87 -11.22
CA ARG A 188 -1.28 13.55 -11.96
C ARG A 188 0.04 13.53 -11.22
N PHE A 189 0.03 13.84 -9.93
CA PHE A 189 1.23 13.77 -9.10
C PHE A 189 1.79 12.34 -9.04
N HIS A 190 0.91 11.34 -8.86
CA HIS A 190 1.33 9.95 -8.77
C HIS A 190 1.83 9.38 -10.09
N ALA A 191 1.30 9.80 -11.24
CA ALA A 191 1.81 9.39 -12.54
C ALA A 191 3.29 9.76 -12.74
N GLU A 192 3.74 10.84 -12.11
CA GLU A 192 5.13 11.29 -12.17
C GLU A 192 6.02 10.57 -11.13
N HIS A 193 5.50 10.27 -9.93
CA HIS A 193 6.29 9.80 -8.79
C HIS A 193 6.11 8.30 -8.48
N VAL A 194 5.01 7.69 -8.93
CA VAL A 194 4.67 6.28 -8.71
C VAL A 194 4.12 5.67 -10.01
N PRO A 195 4.94 5.57 -11.07
CA PRO A 195 4.47 5.25 -12.42
C PRO A 195 3.86 3.86 -12.57
N HIS A 196 4.12 2.95 -11.63
CA HIS A 196 3.60 1.57 -11.67
C HIS A 196 2.30 1.37 -10.89
N ARG A 197 1.72 2.44 -10.34
CA ARG A 197 0.43 2.34 -9.67
C ARG A 197 -0.68 2.13 -10.70
N GLY A 198 -1.54 1.14 -10.45
CA GLY A 198 -2.58 0.72 -11.37
C GLY A 198 -2.06 0.01 -12.62
N ALA A 199 -0.77 -0.34 -12.66
CA ALA A 199 -0.20 -1.09 -13.77
C ALA A 199 -0.74 -2.52 -13.81
N ASP A 200 -0.83 -3.07 -15.02
CA ASP A 200 -1.04 -4.51 -15.23
C ASP A 200 0.28 -5.25 -14.97
N TRP A 201 0.32 -6.02 -13.88
CA TRP A 201 1.52 -6.76 -13.47
C TRP A 201 1.68 -8.09 -14.21
N GLY A 202 0.63 -8.62 -14.85
CA GLY A 202 0.67 -9.89 -15.56
C GLY A 202 1.79 -9.97 -16.61
N PRO A 203 1.89 -9.03 -17.55
CA PRO A 203 2.97 -8.99 -18.54
C PRO A 203 4.37 -8.87 -17.91
N MET A 204 4.53 -8.08 -16.83
CA MET A 204 5.82 -7.92 -16.15
C MET A 204 6.26 -9.21 -15.43
N LEU A 205 5.32 -9.89 -14.77
CA LEU A 205 5.55 -11.19 -14.13
C LEU A 205 5.95 -12.24 -15.17
N THR A 206 5.24 -12.30 -16.30
CA THR A 206 5.55 -13.23 -17.40
C THR A 206 6.94 -12.96 -18.00
N ALA A 207 7.28 -11.67 -18.21
CA ALA A 207 8.59 -11.29 -18.71
C ALA A 207 9.73 -11.63 -17.73
N ALA A 208 9.45 -11.64 -16.43
CA ALA A 208 10.39 -12.06 -15.39
C ALA A 208 10.52 -13.60 -15.28
N GLY A 209 9.75 -14.39 -16.05
CA GLY A 209 9.83 -15.83 -16.08
C GLY A 209 8.91 -16.55 -15.09
N PHE A 210 7.81 -15.93 -14.70
CA PHE A 210 6.76 -16.59 -13.93
C PHE A 210 5.67 -17.14 -14.85
N ALA A 211 5.04 -18.24 -14.45
CA ALA A 211 3.78 -18.72 -15.03
C ALA A 211 2.60 -18.14 -14.23
N ILE A 212 1.71 -17.41 -14.88
CA ILE A 212 0.50 -16.89 -14.23
C ILE A 212 -0.49 -18.05 -14.07
N GLU A 213 -0.81 -18.43 -12.83
CA GLU A 213 -1.80 -19.46 -12.49
C GLU A 213 -3.19 -18.88 -12.26
N GLY A 214 -3.28 -17.60 -11.97
CA GLY A 214 -4.54 -16.91 -11.81
C GLY A 214 -4.37 -15.41 -11.71
N GLU A 215 -5.40 -14.73 -12.18
CA GLU A 215 -5.59 -13.29 -12.04
C GLU A 215 -7.02 -13.05 -11.59
N ARG A 216 -7.21 -12.15 -10.63
CA ARG A 216 -8.53 -11.81 -10.12
C ARG A 216 -8.57 -10.35 -9.70
N THR A 217 -9.53 -9.62 -10.25
CA THR A 217 -9.89 -8.30 -9.75
C THR A 217 -11.02 -8.42 -8.72
N VAL A 218 -10.86 -7.78 -7.58
CA VAL A 218 -11.83 -7.78 -6.49
C VAL A 218 -12.22 -6.35 -6.19
N SER A 219 -13.49 -6.05 -6.46
CA SER A 219 -14.11 -4.77 -6.12
C SER A 219 -14.71 -4.85 -4.73
N VAL A 220 -14.43 -3.86 -3.92
CA VAL A 220 -14.97 -3.71 -2.56
C VAL A 220 -15.92 -2.52 -2.56
N ASN A 221 -17.10 -2.74 -2.01
CA ASN A 221 -18.08 -1.69 -1.73
C ASN A 221 -18.69 -1.96 -0.35
N ILE A 222 -18.23 -1.21 0.65
CA ILE A 222 -18.68 -1.34 2.04
C ILE A 222 -19.49 -0.09 2.37
N GLU A 223 -20.74 -0.28 2.74
CA GLU A 223 -21.58 0.79 3.28
C GLU A 223 -21.20 1.04 4.74
N GLY A 224 -20.74 2.27 5.02
CA GLY A 224 -20.08 2.62 6.27
C GLY A 224 -20.96 3.30 7.29
N SER A 225 -22.29 3.11 7.26
CA SER A 225 -23.19 3.81 8.17
C SER A 225 -22.74 3.61 9.65
N ARG A 226 -22.14 4.66 10.24
CA ARG A 226 -21.71 4.76 11.64
C ARG A 226 -20.56 3.81 12.06
N ASN A 227 -19.75 3.32 11.12
CA ASN A 227 -18.51 2.64 11.47
C ASN A 227 -17.41 3.68 11.71
N GLU A 228 -16.96 3.80 12.96
CA GLU A 228 -15.93 4.78 13.36
C GLU A 228 -14.61 4.56 12.62
N ALA A 229 -14.22 3.31 12.34
CA ALA A 229 -13.01 3.00 11.59
C ALA A 229 -13.08 3.55 10.16
N ILE A 230 -14.24 3.48 9.49
CA ILE A 230 -14.44 4.05 8.15
C ILE A 230 -14.33 5.58 8.18
N GLY A 231 -14.92 6.24 9.18
CA GLY A 231 -14.80 7.68 9.35
C GLY A 231 -13.35 8.14 9.53
N ARG A 232 -12.58 7.46 10.38
CA ARG A 232 -11.15 7.73 10.61
C ARG A 232 -10.32 7.43 9.38
N TYR A 233 -10.62 6.34 8.66
CA TYR A 233 -9.94 5.97 7.43
C TYR A 233 -10.17 7.02 6.33
N ALA A 234 -11.42 7.47 6.17
CA ALA A 234 -11.77 8.55 5.25
C ALA A 234 -11.06 9.86 5.60
N LEU A 235 -11.04 10.24 6.89
CA LEU A 235 -10.37 11.44 7.37
C LEU A 235 -8.87 11.41 7.06
N GLY A 236 -8.18 10.33 7.43
CA GLY A 236 -6.74 10.17 7.19
C GLY A 236 -6.40 10.18 5.70
N SER A 237 -7.17 9.45 4.90
CA SER A 237 -6.97 9.36 3.45
C SER A 237 -7.20 10.70 2.75
N LEU A 238 -8.28 11.41 3.07
CA LEU A 238 -8.58 12.71 2.47
C LEU A 238 -7.62 13.81 2.92
N ARG A 239 -7.10 13.77 4.14
CA ARG A 239 -6.01 14.68 4.58
C ARG A 239 -4.78 14.50 3.71
N ARG A 240 -4.36 13.26 3.47
CA ARG A 240 -3.22 12.96 2.58
C ARG A 240 -3.47 13.43 1.14
N ILE A 241 -4.68 13.22 0.62
CA ILE A 241 -5.08 13.73 -0.70
C ILE A 241 -5.01 15.26 -0.72
N ARG A 242 -5.55 15.93 0.30
CA ARG A 242 -5.54 17.38 0.44
C ARG A 242 -4.12 17.96 0.38
N ASP A 243 -3.18 17.35 1.11
CA ASP A 243 -1.81 17.83 1.14
C ASP A 243 -1.09 17.64 -0.20
N THR A 244 -1.31 16.50 -0.86
CA THR A 244 -0.74 16.21 -2.18
C THR A 244 -1.34 17.10 -3.27
N ALA A 245 -2.65 17.38 -3.21
CA ALA A 245 -3.40 18.08 -4.24
C ALA A 245 -3.50 19.60 -4.02
N ALA A 246 -3.00 20.13 -2.91
CA ALA A 246 -3.17 21.52 -2.50
C ALA A 246 -2.83 22.56 -3.58
N VAL A 247 -1.80 22.31 -4.38
CA VAL A 247 -1.35 23.24 -5.45
C VAL A 247 -2.14 23.07 -6.76
N THR A 248 -2.95 22.03 -6.88
CA THR A 248 -3.64 21.66 -8.11
C THR A 248 -5.15 21.87 -8.03
N LEU A 249 -5.72 21.78 -6.83
CA LEU A 249 -7.15 21.99 -6.58
C LEU A 249 -7.53 23.44 -6.69
N SER A 250 -8.79 23.70 -7.11
CA SER A 250 -9.35 25.05 -7.06
C SER A 250 -9.51 25.54 -5.60
N PRO A 251 -9.47 26.86 -5.34
CA PRO A 251 -9.69 27.39 -3.99
C PRO A 251 -11.03 26.96 -3.38
N ASP A 252 -12.06 26.82 -4.21
CA ASP A 252 -13.39 26.37 -3.75
C ASP A 252 -13.36 24.89 -3.35
N ASP A 253 -12.67 24.02 -4.11
CA ASP A 253 -12.52 22.61 -3.77
C ASP A 253 -11.69 22.42 -2.50
N LEU A 254 -10.61 23.20 -2.35
CA LEU A 254 -9.82 23.21 -1.10
C LEU A 254 -10.68 23.62 0.08
N THR A 255 -11.48 24.70 -0.05
CA THR A 255 -12.36 25.17 1.01
C THR A 255 -13.41 24.10 1.38
N ALA A 256 -13.99 23.42 0.40
CA ALA A 256 -14.97 22.36 0.64
C ALA A 256 -14.31 21.13 1.31
N LEU A 257 -13.10 20.78 0.88
CA LEU A 257 -12.34 19.68 1.47
C LEU A 257 -11.92 20.03 2.91
N ASP A 258 -11.42 21.24 3.17
CA ASP A 258 -11.04 21.69 4.51
C ASP A 258 -12.25 21.66 5.50
N ARG A 259 -13.47 21.95 5.03
CA ARG A 259 -14.69 21.80 5.84
C ARG A 259 -15.00 20.34 6.21
N LEU A 260 -14.77 19.40 5.30
CA LEU A 260 -14.92 17.97 5.58
C LEU A 260 -13.87 17.46 6.59
N LEU A 261 -12.67 18.02 6.53
CA LEU A 261 -11.54 17.63 7.37
C LEU A 261 -11.50 18.30 8.74
N ASP A 262 -12.31 19.34 8.95
CA ASP A 262 -12.48 19.99 10.23
C ASP A 262 -13.27 19.08 11.19
N THR A 263 -12.55 18.45 12.13
CA THR A 263 -13.12 17.47 13.06
C THR A 263 -14.15 18.04 14.02
N ASP A 264 -14.07 19.32 14.32
CA ASP A 264 -14.98 20.03 15.22
C ASP A 264 -16.16 20.65 14.49
N GLY A 265 -16.03 20.86 13.18
CA GLY A 265 -17.01 21.50 12.32
C GLY A 265 -18.30 20.69 12.13
N PRO A 266 -19.40 21.37 11.78
CA PRO A 266 -20.69 20.71 11.56
C PRO A 266 -20.72 19.84 10.30
N HIS A 267 -19.78 20.04 9.36
CA HIS A 267 -19.66 19.31 8.09
C HIS A 267 -18.57 18.24 8.12
N SER A 268 -18.02 17.95 9.31
CA SER A 268 -16.95 16.97 9.49
C SER A 268 -17.30 15.61 8.87
N ILE A 269 -16.33 15.03 8.18
CA ILE A 269 -16.47 13.66 7.64
C ILE A 269 -16.78 12.63 8.73
N LEU A 270 -16.29 12.86 9.96
CA LEU A 270 -16.56 11.99 11.12
C LEU A 270 -18.02 12.00 11.58
N ARG A 271 -18.80 13.00 11.18
CA ARG A 271 -20.23 13.13 11.53
C ARG A 271 -21.17 12.58 10.46
N ARG A 272 -20.62 12.12 9.33
CA ARG A 272 -21.41 11.54 8.23
C ARG A 272 -21.81 10.12 8.56
N ASP A 273 -23.03 9.77 8.20
CA ASP A 273 -23.61 8.44 8.34
C ASP A 273 -23.81 7.73 6.97
N ASP A 274 -23.41 8.41 5.89
CA ASP A 274 -23.54 7.95 4.51
C ASP A 274 -22.19 7.59 3.85
N LEU A 275 -21.12 7.42 4.64
CA LEU A 275 -19.82 7.04 4.11
C LEU A 275 -19.86 5.64 3.50
N VAL A 276 -19.06 5.45 2.46
CA VAL A 276 -18.81 4.18 1.80
C VAL A 276 -17.31 3.94 1.70
N VAL A 277 -16.89 2.68 1.55
CA VAL A 277 -15.52 2.38 1.11
C VAL A 277 -15.60 1.66 -0.23
N ARG A 278 -15.18 2.34 -1.28
CA ARG A 278 -15.10 1.79 -2.63
C ARG A 278 -13.65 1.73 -3.05
N THR A 279 -13.16 0.52 -3.29
CA THR A 279 -11.80 0.29 -3.77
C THR A 279 -11.77 -0.96 -4.65
N GLU A 280 -10.74 -1.06 -5.47
CA GLU A 280 -10.49 -2.21 -6.33
C GLU A 280 -9.04 -2.63 -6.22
N ARG A 281 -8.82 -3.94 -6.14
CA ARG A 281 -7.48 -4.54 -6.13
C ARG A 281 -7.43 -5.70 -7.11
N THR A 282 -6.35 -5.77 -7.87
CA THR A 282 -6.07 -6.94 -8.71
C THR A 282 -5.03 -7.81 -8.06
N VAL A 283 -5.25 -9.11 -8.10
CA VAL A 283 -4.40 -10.14 -7.51
C VAL A 283 -3.86 -11.02 -8.64
N TRP A 284 -2.56 -11.19 -8.70
CA TRP A 284 -1.89 -12.15 -9.58
C TRP A 284 -1.24 -13.24 -8.73
N ALA A 285 -1.51 -14.49 -9.08
CA ALA A 285 -0.84 -15.65 -8.54
C ALA A 285 0.13 -16.18 -9.60
N ALA A 286 1.43 -16.05 -9.36
CA ALA A 286 2.49 -16.30 -10.32
C ALA A 286 3.45 -17.37 -9.78
N ARG A 287 3.60 -18.48 -10.53
CA ARG A 287 4.42 -19.62 -10.13
C ARG A 287 5.84 -19.50 -10.68
N ARG A 288 6.84 -19.75 -9.82
CA ARG A 288 8.20 -19.98 -10.29
C ARG A 288 8.26 -21.30 -11.08
N THR A 289 8.58 -21.22 -12.37
CA THR A 289 8.83 -22.37 -13.25
C THR A 289 10.25 -22.90 -13.11
#